data_f2972075c5958f04cbfe73d50312d4cf
#
_entry.id   f2972075c5958f04cbfe73d50312d4cf
#
_cell.length_a   1.000
_cell.length_b   1.000
_cell.length_c   1.000
_cell.angle_alpha   90.00
_cell.angle_beta   90.00
_cell.angle_gamma   90.00
#
_symmetry.space_group_name_H-M   'P 1'
#
loop_
_entity.id
_entity.type
_entity.pdbx_description
1 polymer ?
#
loop_
_entity_poly.entity_id
_entity_poly.type
_entity_poly.pdbx_seq_one_letter_code
_entity_poly.pdbx_strand_id
1 'polypeptide(L)'
;PVAITPAMREGSGLVEFANRFPDRYFDVAIAEQHAVTLGAGLATEGLHPVVAIYSTFLQRGYDQLVHDVAIQNLPVMFAIDRGGIVGADGATHNGAFDLSYLRCVPNMVVMAPSDENECQRMLATGIRHDGPSAGRYPRGSGAGAGLDEIAQPLEIGRARIVRSALGRRRPRVAILAFGIMVEPALAAAELLD
;
A
#
# COMPACT_ATOMS: atom_id res chain seq x y z
N PRO A 1 -14.04 -3.49 -8.51
CA PRO A 1 -12.95 -4.24 -7.90
C PRO A 1 -13.44 -5.56 -7.29
N VAL A 2 -12.52 -6.50 -7.09
CA VAL A 2 -12.69 -7.71 -6.31
C VAL A 2 -11.62 -7.75 -5.23
N ALA A 3 -11.93 -8.31 -4.05
CA ALA A 3 -10.99 -8.40 -2.94
C ALA A 3 -10.55 -9.86 -2.72
N ILE A 4 -9.26 -10.06 -2.54
CA ILE A 4 -8.64 -11.36 -2.29
C ILE A 4 -7.80 -11.24 -1.01
N THR A 5 -7.88 -12.22 -0.13
CA THR A 5 -7.02 -12.28 1.05
C THR A 5 -6.65 -13.71 1.42
N PRO A 6 -5.42 -13.96 1.88
CA PRO A 6 -5.04 -15.27 2.39
C PRO A 6 -5.32 -15.37 3.89
N ALA A 7 -6.54 -15.80 4.26
CA ALA A 7 -7.03 -16.02 5.63
C ALA A 7 -6.95 -14.78 6.57
N MET A 8 -7.07 -13.56 6.02
CA MET A 8 -6.86 -12.32 6.78
C MET A 8 -8.04 -11.35 6.71
N ARG A 9 -9.28 -11.85 6.61
CA ARG A 9 -10.49 -11.02 6.46
C ARG A 9 -10.61 -9.92 7.51
N GLU A 10 -10.48 -10.27 8.77
CA GLU A 10 -10.59 -9.34 9.91
C GLU A 10 -9.36 -8.41 9.97
N GLY A 11 -8.19 -8.99 9.85
CA GLY A 11 -6.93 -8.26 9.94
C GLY A 11 -6.69 -7.27 8.81
N SER A 12 -7.23 -7.54 7.62
CA SER A 12 -7.15 -6.64 6.47
C SER A 12 -8.36 -5.69 6.34
N GLY A 13 -9.28 -5.68 7.32
CA GLY A 13 -10.44 -4.79 7.30
C GLY A 13 -11.50 -5.11 6.23
N LEU A 14 -11.54 -6.35 5.72
CA LEU A 14 -12.41 -6.75 4.63
C LEU A 14 -13.80 -7.26 5.06
N VAL A 15 -14.11 -7.24 6.36
CA VAL A 15 -15.39 -7.79 6.88
C VAL A 15 -16.60 -7.12 6.23
N GLU A 16 -16.62 -5.79 6.18
CA GLU A 16 -17.75 -5.06 5.59
C GLU A 16 -17.84 -5.31 4.07
N PHE A 17 -16.70 -5.32 3.38
CA PHE A 17 -16.67 -5.62 1.95
C PHE A 17 -17.21 -7.02 1.65
N ALA A 18 -16.77 -8.03 2.39
CA ALA A 18 -17.21 -9.41 2.23
C ALA A 18 -18.72 -9.56 2.47
N ASN A 19 -19.28 -8.84 3.47
CA ASN A 19 -20.71 -8.87 3.76
C ASN A 19 -21.55 -8.17 2.70
N ARG A 20 -21.06 -7.04 2.15
CA ARG A 20 -21.79 -6.25 1.13
C ARG A 20 -21.65 -6.80 -0.27
N PHE A 21 -20.53 -7.44 -0.58
CA PHE A 21 -20.19 -7.92 -1.93
C PHE A 21 -19.65 -9.36 -1.89
N PRO A 22 -20.40 -10.35 -1.40
CA PRO A 22 -19.92 -11.73 -1.22
C PRO A 22 -19.39 -12.35 -2.52
N ASP A 23 -20.00 -12.03 -3.67
CA ASP A 23 -19.58 -12.54 -4.99
C ASP A 23 -18.29 -11.89 -5.53
N ARG A 24 -17.74 -10.91 -4.80
CA ARG A 24 -16.51 -10.19 -5.16
C ARG A 24 -15.43 -10.32 -4.10
N TYR A 25 -15.62 -11.22 -3.14
CA TYR A 25 -14.68 -11.49 -2.06
C TYR A 25 -14.20 -12.93 -2.11
N PHE A 26 -12.89 -13.12 -2.06
CA PHE A 26 -12.24 -14.42 -2.12
C PHE A 26 -11.25 -14.56 -0.96
N ASP A 27 -11.54 -15.48 -0.04
CA ASP A 27 -10.58 -15.95 0.96
C ASP A 27 -9.97 -17.26 0.46
N VAL A 28 -8.67 -17.23 0.19
CA VAL A 28 -7.94 -18.37 -0.35
C VAL A 28 -7.26 -19.21 0.74
N ALA A 29 -7.64 -19.04 1.99
CA ALA A 29 -6.97 -19.63 3.15
C ALA A 29 -5.48 -19.21 3.20
N ILE A 30 -4.61 -19.97 3.86
CA ILE A 30 -3.17 -19.67 3.99
C ILE A 30 -2.44 -20.10 2.70
N ALA A 31 -2.76 -19.45 1.59
CA ALA A 31 -2.21 -19.76 0.26
C ALA A 31 -1.81 -18.46 -0.46
N GLU A 32 -0.75 -17.81 0.01
CA GLU A 32 -0.30 -16.49 -0.44
C GLU A 32 0.04 -16.47 -1.94
N GLN A 33 0.72 -17.51 -2.45
CA GLN A 33 1.02 -17.63 -3.87
C GLN A 33 -0.26 -17.71 -4.71
N HIS A 34 -1.24 -18.50 -4.25
CA HIS A 34 -2.52 -18.61 -4.92
C HIS A 34 -3.29 -17.27 -4.92
N ALA A 35 -3.24 -16.51 -3.83
CA ALA A 35 -3.87 -15.18 -3.76
C ALA A 35 -3.35 -14.27 -4.89
N VAL A 36 -2.05 -14.26 -5.12
CA VAL A 36 -1.41 -13.43 -6.16
C VAL A 36 -1.76 -13.93 -7.56
N THR A 37 -1.63 -15.22 -7.81
CA THR A 37 -1.94 -15.83 -9.14
C THR A 37 -3.44 -15.71 -9.48
N LEU A 38 -4.34 -15.88 -8.49
CA LEU A 38 -5.77 -15.63 -8.68
C LEU A 38 -6.04 -14.18 -9.07
N GLY A 39 -5.37 -13.24 -8.38
CA GLY A 39 -5.43 -11.82 -8.73
C GLY A 39 -4.99 -11.57 -10.16
N ALA A 40 -3.88 -12.14 -10.60
CA ALA A 40 -3.41 -12.06 -11.98
C ALA A 40 -4.46 -12.60 -12.97
N GLY A 41 -5.00 -13.79 -12.72
CA GLY A 41 -6.03 -14.39 -13.57
C GLY A 41 -7.31 -13.54 -13.67
N LEU A 42 -7.77 -12.97 -12.57
CA LEU A 42 -8.94 -12.08 -12.59
C LEU A 42 -8.65 -10.76 -13.35
N ALA A 43 -7.42 -10.26 -13.27
CA ALA A 43 -7.02 -9.07 -14.01
C ALA A 43 -6.98 -9.30 -15.53
N THR A 44 -6.61 -10.49 -16.01
CA THR A 44 -6.66 -10.82 -17.44
C THR A 44 -8.08 -10.81 -18.02
N GLU A 45 -9.09 -11.01 -17.17
CA GLU A 45 -10.51 -10.93 -17.53
C GLU A 45 -11.12 -9.52 -17.35
N GLY A 46 -10.27 -8.49 -17.19
CA GLY A 46 -10.69 -7.09 -17.07
C GLY A 46 -11.26 -6.71 -15.72
N LEU A 47 -11.05 -7.52 -14.67
CA LEU A 47 -11.39 -7.15 -13.31
C LEU A 47 -10.25 -6.35 -12.68
N HIS A 48 -10.55 -5.62 -11.61
CA HIS A 48 -9.57 -4.89 -10.81
C HIS A 48 -9.42 -5.55 -9.43
N PRO A 49 -8.52 -6.54 -9.29
CA PRO A 49 -8.30 -7.23 -8.03
C PRO A 49 -7.48 -6.39 -7.06
N VAL A 50 -7.89 -6.46 -5.78
CA VAL A 50 -7.15 -5.95 -4.64
C VAL A 50 -6.73 -7.15 -3.80
N VAL A 51 -5.44 -7.43 -3.72
CA VAL A 51 -4.86 -8.46 -2.86
C VAL A 51 -4.49 -7.82 -1.54
N ALA A 52 -5.31 -8.04 -0.50
CA ALA A 52 -5.09 -7.53 0.84
C ALA A 52 -4.29 -8.56 1.65
N ILE A 53 -3.04 -8.24 1.93
CA ILE A 53 -2.07 -9.17 2.49
C ILE A 53 -1.09 -8.45 3.43
N TYR A 54 -0.60 -9.13 4.47
CA TYR A 54 0.46 -8.58 5.29
C TYR A 54 1.81 -8.59 4.57
N SER A 55 2.61 -7.58 4.83
CA SER A 55 3.94 -7.43 4.24
C SER A 55 4.81 -8.70 4.37
N THR A 56 4.87 -9.28 5.57
CA THR A 56 5.64 -10.50 5.81
C THR A 56 5.11 -11.71 5.02
N PHE A 57 3.79 -11.81 4.81
CA PHE A 57 3.19 -12.95 4.10
C PHE A 57 3.33 -12.82 2.58
N LEU A 58 3.37 -11.61 2.05
CA LEU A 58 3.60 -11.39 0.61
C LEU A 58 4.96 -11.92 0.15
N GLN A 59 5.94 -12.09 1.05
CA GLN A 59 7.22 -12.70 0.71
C GLN A 59 7.05 -14.10 0.09
N ARG A 60 6.03 -14.87 0.50
CA ARG A 60 5.73 -16.18 -0.08
C ARG A 60 5.14 -16.12 -1.48
N GLY A 61 4.52 -15.00 -1.85
CA GLY A 61 3.97 -14.76 -3.18
C GLY A 61 4.85 -13.89 -4.07
N TYR A 62 6.12 -13.68 -3.72
CA TYR A 62 7.01 -12.77 -4.44
C TYR A 62 7.27 -13.22 -5.89
N ASP A 63 7.51 -14.50 -6.12
CA ASP A 63 7.70 -15.05 -7.47
C ASP A 63 6.46 -14.81 -8.36
N GLN A 64 5.27 -15.10 -7.83
CA GLN A 64 4.00 -14.88 -8.53
C GLN A 64 3.75 -13.38 -8.78
N LEU A 65 4.12 -12.52 -7.84
CA LEU A 65 4.02 -11.07 -8.02
C LEU A 65 4.88 -10.60 -9.20
N VAL A 66 6.10 -11.11 -9.33
CA VAL A 66 7.00 -10.79 -10.44
C VAL A 66 6.49 -11.40 -11.74
N HIS A 67 6.29 -12.72 -11.75
CA HIS A 67 6.04 -13.49 -12.96
C HIS A 67 4.60 -13.34 -13.47
N ASP A 68 3.61 -13.53 -12.57
CA ASP A 68 2.21 -13.59 -12.99
C ASP A 68 1.59 -12.19 -13.14
N VAL A 69 2.09 -11.20 -12.38
CA VAL A 69 1.50 -9.85 -12.35
C VAL A 69 2.39 -8.83 -13.06
N ALA A 70 3.61 -8.61 -12.56
CA ALA A 70 4.37 -7.43 -12.93
C ALA A 70 4.97 -7.51 -14.35
N ILE A 71 5.51 -8.66 -14.76
CA ILE A 71 6.04 -8.85 -16.12
C ILE A 71 4.94 -8.68 -17.17
N GLN A 72 3.71 -9.10 -16.84
CA GLN A 72 2.55 -8.95 -17.71
C GLN A 72 1.89 -7.58 -17.61
N ASN A 73 2.36 -6.70 -16.72
CA ASN A 73 1.82 -5.38 -16.44
C ASN A 73 0.32 -5.39 -16.09
N LEU A 74 -0.12 -6.38 -15.30
CA LEU A 74 -1.53 -6.53 -14.96
C LEU A 74 -1.97 -5.56 -13.85
N PRO A 75 -3.19 -5.00 -13.93
CA PRO A 75 -3.72 -4.02 -12.97
C PRO A 75 -4.16 -4.69 -11.66
N VAL A 76 -3.21 -5.24 -10.91
CA VAL A 76 -3.42 -5.81 -9.58
C VAL A 76 -2.94 -4.81 -8.52
N MET A 77 -3.83 -4.44 -7.59
CA MET A 77 -3.49 -3.61 -6.43
C MET A 77 -3.15 -4.49 -5.22
N PHE A 78 -1.96 -4.35 -4.68
CA PHE A 78 -1.55 -4.96 -3.42
C PHE A 78 -1.79 -3.99 -2.27
N ALA A 79 -2.76 -4.27 -1.40
CA ALA A 79 -2.98 -3.55 -0.15
C ALA A 79 -2.16 -4.24 0.96
N ILE A 80 -0.98 -3.69 1.22
CA ILE A 80 0.03 -4.32 2.08
C ILE A 80 -0.03 -3.72 3.48
N ASP A 81 -0.60 -4.47 4.39
CA ASP A 81 -0.68 -4.13 5.81
C ASP A 81 0.56 -4.62 6.58
N ARG A 82 0.75 -4.13 7.80
CA ARG A 82 1.88 -4.47 8.68
C ARG A 82 3.25 -4.17 8.05
N GLY A 83 3.36 -3.10 7.31
CA GLY A 83 4.65 -2.62 6.84
C GLY A 83 5.51 -2.07 7.99
N GLY A 84 6.76 -2.50 8.11
CA GLY A 84 7.69 -2.07 9.16
C GLY A 84 7.63 -2.92 10.42
N ILE A 85 7.93 -2.30 11.57
CA ILE A 85 7.94 -2.96 12.87
C ILE A 85 6.52 -3.05 13.41
N VAL A 86 6.11 -4.22 13.87
CA VAL A 86 4.72 -4.53 14.26
C VAL A 86 4.50 -4.71 15.76
N GLY A 87 5.53 -4.61 16.59
CA GLY A 87 5.44 -4.68 18.05
C GLY A 87 4.90 -6.04 18.54
N ALA A 88 3.70 -6.04 19.10
CA ALA A 88 3.10 -7.21 19.75
C ALA A 88 2.86 -8.42 18.84
N ASP A 89 2.77 -8.23 17.54
CA ASP A 89 2.62 -9.34 16.58
C ASP A 89 3.91 -10.19 16.46
N GLY A 90 5.05 -9.65 16.95
CA GLY A 90 6.30 -10.37 17.06
C GLY A 90 7.18 -10.34 15.80
N ALA A 91 8.38 -10.90 15.93
CA ALA A 91 9.42 -10.82 14.91
C ALA A 91 9.03 -11.43 13.56
N THR A 92 8.21 -12.48 13.57
CA THR A 92 7.75 -13.17 12.37
C THR A 92 6.77 -12.36 11.52
N HIS A 93 6.21 -11.27 12.07
CA HIS A 93 5.23 -10.42 11.41
C HIS A 93 5.80 -9.06 10.97
N ASN A 94 7.09 -8.79 11.23
CA ASN A 94 7.72 -7.56 10.77
C ASN A 94 7.79 -7.49 9.24
N GLY A 95 7.31 -6.38 8.68
CA GLY A 95 7.32 -6.08 7.25
C GLY A 95 8.53 -5.24 6.85
N ALA A 96 9.74 -5.81 6.99
CA ALA A 96 10.99 -5.06 6.80
C ALA A 96 11.50 -5.05 5.35
N PHE A 97 11.05 -5.94 4.49
CA PHE A 97 11.68 -6.19 3.18
C PHE A 97 10.85 -5.72 1.98
N ASP A 98 9.56 -5.43 2.19
CA ASP A 98 8.60 -5.11 1.12
C ASP A 98 9.06 -3.96 0.22
N LEU A 99 9.47 -2.83 0.79
CA LEU A 99 9.97 -1.69 0.00
C LEU A 99 11.20 -2.05 -0.85
N SER A 100 12.09 -2.89 -0.31
CA SER A 100 13.31 -3.28 -1.01
C SER A 100 13.01 -4.13 -2.24
N TYR A 101 12.21 -5.20 -2.11
CA TYR A 101 11.92 -6.08 -3.22
C TYR A 101 10.88 -5.50 -4.19
N LEU A 102 9.87 -4.76 -3.72
CA LEU A 102 8.88 -4.14 -4.62
C LEU A 102 9.51 -3.12 -5.58
N ARG A 103 10.53 -2.38 -5.14
CA ARG A 103 11.24 -1.41 -5.97
C ARG A 103 12.09 -2.06 -7.08
N CYS A 104 12.40 -3.34 -6.98
CA CYS A 104 13.10 -4.10 -8.02
C CYS A 104 12.15 -4.64 -9.09
N VAL A 105 10.84 -4.68 -8.80
CA VAL A 105 9.83 -5.27 -9.67
C VAL A 105 9.49 -4.32 -10.82
N PRO A 106 9.50 -4.78 -12.09
CA PRO A 106 9.17 -3.92 -13.23
C PRO A 106 7.70 -3.46 -13.17
N ASN A 107 7.45 -2.28 -13.70
CA ASN A 107 6.13 -1.65 -13.79
C ASN A 107 5.43 -1.34 -12.46
N MET A 108 6.00 -1.73 -11.32
CA MET A 108 5.40 -1.60 -9.99
C MET A 108 5.38 -0.14 -9.52
N VAL A 109 4.18 0.36 -9.22
CA VAL A 109 4.00 1.63 -8.50
C VAL A 109 3.91 1.35 -7.01
N VAL A 110 4.87 1.86 -6.22
CA VAL A 110 4.94 1.65 -4.77
C VAL A 110 4.55 2.93 -4.04
N MET A 111 3.54 2.85 -3.18
CA MET A 111 2.97 3.96 -2.44
C MET A 111 3.03 3.71 -0.93
N ALA A 112 3.36 4.76 -0.16
CA ALA A 112 3.39 4.70 1.30
C ALA A 112 2.70 5.96 1.85
N PRO A 113 1.47 5.85 2.40
CA PRO A 113 0.70 7.00 2.88
C PRO A 113 1.25 7.58 4.17
N SER A 114 1.15 8.91 4.30
CA SER A 114 1.51 9.65 5.51
C SER A 114 0.43 9.58 6.60
N ASP A 115 -0.83 9.45 6.19
CA ASP A 115 -2.01 9.46 7.03
C ASP A 115 -3.15 8.63 6.42
N GLU A 116 -4.29 8.55 7.11
CA GLU A 116 -5.45 7.76 6.69
C GLU A 116 -6.09 8.28 5.42
N ASN A 117 -6.15 9.61 5.25
CA ASN A 117 -6.74 10.20 4.05
C ASN A 117 -5.87 9.94 2.81
N GLU A 118 -4.56 10.08 2.96
CA GLU A 118 -3.63 9.74 1.89
C GLU A 118 -3.68 8.23 1.57
N CYS A 119 -3.87 7.37 2.59
CA CYS A 119 -4.07 5.93 2.39
C CYS A 119 -5.31 5.65 1.52
N GLN A 120 -6.44 6.26 1.84
CA GLN A 120 -7.67 6.15 1.05
C GLN A 120 -7.45 6.60 -0.41
N ARG A 121 -6.74 7.72 -0.62
CA ARG A 121 -6.42 8.25 -1.95
C ARG A 121 -5.44 7.36 -2.72
N MET A 122 -4.45 6.78 -2.04
CA MET A 122 -3.50 5.84 -2.65
C MET A 122 -4.19 4.52 -3.06
N LEU A 123 -5.11 4.00 -2.25
CA LEU A 123 -5.94 2.86 -2.64
C LEU A 123 -6.78 3.18 -3.88
N ALA A 124 -7.41 4.35 -3.92
CA ALA A 124 -8.15 4.81 -5.11
C ALA A 124 -7.26 4.98 -6.34
N THR A 125 -6.00 5.40 -6.15
CA THR A 125 -4.99 5.52 -7.21
C THR A 125 -4.64 4.15 -7.76
N GLY A 126 -4.29 3.20 -6.88
CA GLY A 126 -3.89 1.85 -7.28
C GLY A 126 -5.01 1.08 -8.00
N ILE A 127 -6.27 1.21 -7.53
CA ILE A 127 -7.42 0.57 -8.19
C ILE A 127 -7.67 1.12 -9.60
N ARG A 128 -7.28 2.37 -9.87
CA ARG A 128 -7.47 3.02 -11.18
C ARG A 128 -6.23 2.98 -12.07
N HIS A 129 -5.10 2.56 -11.52
CA HIS A 129 -3.86 2.43 -12.26
C HIS A 129 -3.92 1.23 -13.21
N ASP A 130 -3.55 1.45 -14.46
CA ASP A 130 -3.51 0.40 -15.49
C ASP A 130 -2.15 -0.33 -15.47
N GLY A 131 -1.88 -0.98 -14.35
CA GLY A 131 -0.65 -1.71 -14.08
C GLY A 131 -0.55 -2.12 -12.60
N PRO A 132 0.50 -2.86 -12.23
CA PRO A 132 0.68 -3.33 -10.85
C PRO A 132 0.97 -2.18 -9.91
N SER A 133 0.33 -2.19 -8.75
CA SER A 133 0.52 -1.18 -7.71
C SER A 133 0.48 -1.76 -6.31
N ALA A 134 1.19 -1.13 -5.39
CA ALA A 134 1.26 -1.51 -3.99
C ALA A 134 1.09 -0.28 -3.10
N GLY A 135 0.10 -0.31 -2.20
CA GLY A 135 -0.05 0.62 -1.10
C GLY A 135 0.38 -0.06 0.19
N ARG A 136 1.41 0.47 0.83
CA ARG A 136 2.05 -0.13 1.99
C ARG A 136 1.90 0.76 3.21
N TYR A 137 1.27 0.25 4.27
CA TYR A 137 0.98 0.99 5.50
C TYR A 137 1.31 0.17 6.75
N PRO A 138 1.59 0.84 7.90
CA PRO A 138 2.00 0.17 9.13
C PRO A 138 0.81 -0.44 9.87
N ARG A 139 1.10 -1.29 10.86
CA ARG A 139 0.16 -1.69 11.90
C ARG A 139 -0.05 -0.54 12.89
N GLY A 140 -1.28 -0.25 13.23
CA GLY A 140 -1.62 0.73 14.25
C GLY A 140 -2.81 1.61 13.87
N SER A 141 -3.08 2.57 14.73
CA SER A 141 -4.01 3.65 14.44
C SER A 141 -3.25 4.81 13.81
N GLY A 142 -3.88 5.49 12.87
CA GLY A 142 -3.31 6.69 12.30
C GLY A 142 -3.47 7.92 13.21
N ALA A 143 -3.06 9.07 12.71
CA ALA A 143 -3.13 10.33 13.44
C ALA A 143 -4.56 10.91 13.58
N GLY A 144 -5.56 10.27 12.98
CA GLY A 144 -6.94 10.73 12.98
C GLY A 144 -7.21 11.80 11.91
N ALA A 145 -6.57 11.70 10.76
CA ALA A 145 -6.81 12.60 9.64
C ALA A 145 -8.27 12.48 9.14
N GLY A 146 -8.90 13.62 8.84
CA GLY A 146 -10.23 13.62 8.23
C GLY A 146 -10.21 12.98 6.85
N LEU A 147 -11.16 12.10 6.58
CA LEU A 147 -11.28 11.42 5.29
C LEU A 147 -12.07 12.26 4.30
N ASP A 148 -11.66 12.24 3.03
CA ASP A 148 -12.46 12.79 1.94
C ASP A 148 -13.76 11.97 1.77
N GLU A 149 -14.89 12.63 1.49
CA GLU A 149 -16.15 11.91 1.18
C GLU A 149 -15.99 11.01 -0.06
N ILE A 150 -15.21 11.47 -1.03
CA ILE A 150 -14.87 10.72 -2.25
C ILE A 150 -13.36 10.78 -2.43
N ALA A 151 -12.72 9.63 -2.30
CA ALA A 151 -11.27 9.51 -2.50
C ALA A 151 -10.86 9.90 -3.93
N GLN A 152 -10.14 11.00 -4.05
CA GLN A 152 -9.56 11.42 -5.32
C GLN A 152 -8.18 10.76 -5.51
N PRO A 153 -7.92 10.13 -6.67
CA PRO A 153 -6.61 9.54 -6.93
C PRO A 153 -5.51 10.61 -6.90
N LEU A 154 -4.32 10.17 -6.53
CA LEU A 154 -3.11 10.98 -6.56
C LEU A 154 -2.46 10.92 -7.96
N GLU A 155 -1.78 11.98 -8.34
CA GLU A 155 -0.94 11.98 -9.53
C GLU A 155 0.36 11.24 -9.24
N ILE A 156 0.58 10.11 -9.94
CA ILE A 156 1.77 9.26 -9.76
C ILE A 156 3.02 10.02 -10.16
N GLY A 157 4.07 9.91 -9.34
CA GLY A 157 5.37 10.56 -9.58
C GLY A 157 5.44 12.02 -9.14
N ARG A 158 4.36 12.59 -8.58
CA ARG A 158 4.33 13.97 -8.12
C ARG A 158 4.54 14.08 -6.61
N ALA A 159 5.55 14.82 -6.21
CA ALA A 159 5.77 15.19 -4.82
C ALA A 159 4.94 16.41 -4.39
N ARG A 160 4.59 16.48 -3.12
CA ARG A 160 3.94 17.62 -2.47
C ARG A 160 4.93 18.33 -1.56
N ILE A 161 5.04 19.65 -1.65
CA ILE A 161 5.80 20.46 -0.69
C ILE A 161 4.90 20.66 0.53
N VAL A 162 5.24 20.04 1.65
CA VAL A 162 4.49 20.10 2.90
C VAL A 162 4.92 21.29 3.75
N ARG A 163 6.23 21.64 3.67
CA ARG A 163 6.82 22.79 4.35
C ARG A 163 7.87 23.45 3.48
N SER A 164 7.85 24.78 3.42
CA SER A 164 8.90 25.59 2.81
C SER A 164 9.72 26.27 3.91
N ALA A 165 11.01 26.49 3.65
CA ALA A 165 11.85 27.25 4.57
C ALA A 165 11.29 28.65 4.81
N LEU A 166 11.28 29.08 6.08
CA LEU A 166 10.84 30.40 6.49
C LEU A 166 11.97 31.44 6.25
N GLY A 167 11.60 32.60 5.68
CA GLY A 167 12.49 33.75 5.54
C GLY A 167 13.29 33.81 4.24
N ARG A 168 14.22 34.81 4.15
CA ARG A 168 15.01 35.11 2.94
C ARG A 168 16.27 34.26 2.78
N ARG A 169 16.55 33.34 3.70
CA ARG A 169 17.70 32.45 3.62
C ARG A 169 17.41 31.35 2.60
N ARG A 170 18.38 31.07 1.74
CA ARG A 170 18.26 29.90 0.84
C ARG A 170 18.21 28.62 1.70
N PRO A 171 17.26 27.72 1.45
CA PRO A 171 17.23 26.45 2.18
C PRO A 171 18.54 25.69 1.93
N ARG A 172 19.10 25.12 2.99
CA ARG A 172 20.35 24.35 2.92
C ARG A 172 20.11 22.85 2.94
N VAL A 173 18.90 22.43 3.33
CA VAL A 173 18.53 21.03 3.48
C VAL A 173 17.16 20.83 2.83
N ALA A 174 17.03 19.76 2.04
CA ALA A 174 15.76 19.25 1.57
C ALA A 174 15.52 17.89 2.23
N ILE A 175 14.36 17.71 2.85
CA ILE A 175 13.95 16.45 3.47
C ILE A 175 12.90 15.82 2.56
N LEU A 176 13.21 14.63 2.00
CA LEU A 176 12.28 13.82 1.23
C LEU A 176 11.72 12.74 2.14
N ALA A 177 10.47 12.89 2.56
CA ALA A 177 9.81 11.99 3.50
C ALA A 177 8.71 11.20 2.81
N PHE A 178 8.56 9.93 3.20
CA PHE A 178 7.54 9.01 2.70
C PHE A 178 6.79 8.35 3.86
N GLY A 179 5.49 8.15 3.67
CA GLY A 179 4.68 7.43 4.63
C GLY A 179 4.65 8.13 5.99
N ILE A 180 4.60 7.35 7.03
CA ILE A 180 4.57 7.84 8.43
C ILE A 180 5.81 8.67 8.83
N MET A 181 6.86 8.68 8.01
CA MET A 181 8.04 9.51 8.28
C MET A 181 7.83 10.98 7.94
N VAL A 182 6.70 11.36 7.35
CA VAL A 182 6.37 12.76 7.04
C VAL A 182 6.21 13.57 8.34
N GLU A 183 5.51 13.05 9.33
CA GLU A 183 5.30 13.72 10.62
C GLU A 183 6.62 13.93 11.39
N PRO A 184 7.48 12.91 11.62
CA PRO A 184 8.80 13.12 12.21
C PRO A 184 9.70 14.06 11.43
N ALA A 185 9.59 14.07 10.09
CA ALA A 185 10.36 14.99 9.25
C ALA A 185 9.92 16.45 9.43
N LEU A 186 8.62 16.69 9.60
CA LEU A 186 8.09 18.02 9.93
C LEU A 186 8.57 18.50 11.30
N ALA A 187 8.52 17.63 12.33
CA ALA A 187 9.04 17.95 13.65
C ALA A 187 10.54 18.25 13.62
N ALA A 188 11.33 17.48 12.87
CA ALA A 188 12.75 17.75 12.68
C ALA A 188 13.00 19.08 11.97
N ALA A 189 12.20 19.44 10.98
CA ALA A 189 12.31 20.70 10.28
C ALA A 189 12.00 21.91 11.20
N GLU A 190 11.11 21.74 12.18
CA GLU A 190 10.84 22.75 13.22
C GLU A 190 12.03 23.01 14.14
N LEU A 191 12.81 21.96 14.43
CA LEU A 191 14.01 22.09 15.26
C LEU A 191 15.19 22.74 14.50
N LEU A 192 15.14 22.81 13.18
CA LEU A 192 16.18 23.38 12.32
C LEU A 192 15.98 24.85 11.98
N ASP A 193 14.79 25.40 12.26
CA ASP A 193 14.45 26.83 12.07
C ASP A 193 14.83 27.67 13.30
#